data_d2304b1f1e6c8d197b06ae714ed6ff4b
#
_entry.id   d2304b1f1e6c8d197b06ae714ed6ff4b
#
_cell.length_a   1.000
_cell.length_b   1.000
_cell.length_c   1.000
_cell.angle_alpha   90.00
_cell.angle_beta   90.00
_cell.angle_gamma   90.00
#
_symmetry.space_group_name_H-M   'P 1'
#
loop_
_entity.id
_entity.type
_entity.pdbx_description
1 polymer ?
#
loop_
_entity_poly.entity_id
_entity_poly.type
_entity_poly.pdbx_seq_one_letter_code
_entity_poly.pdbx_strand_id
1 'polypeptide(L)'
;NLVGNPFTAPLSTKKLYEDIDGRIQGNAIFLFDRENLVYNPIIVDENEEVMIPSLESFFVEAIQDGREITFKRNHQYIPKSGTGSLNNHNYLTLTAQIDGKSQYALMGMIEGSDYGFDEYDAHKMFGISENMPEIYFVVDKEEVSVNTFPDYPAAFDVGMYIGTDDVVDIQLNNLSVLPSNVSVILEDKQ
;
A
#
# COMPACT_ATOMS: atom_id res chain seq x y z
N ASN A 1 -1.67 14.66 0.20
CA ASN A 1 -2.75 15.38 0.89
C ASN A 1 -3.27 14.56 2.08
N LEU A 2 -3.50 15.22 3.23
CA LEU A 2 -4.11 14.60 4.40
C LEU A 2 -5.62 14.74 4.31
N VAL A 3 -6.34 13.63 4.46
CA VAL A 3 -7.79 13.54 4.41
C VAL A 3 -8.29 12.84 5.67
N GLY A 4 -9.36 13.33 6.27
CA GLY A 4 -9.98 12.71 7.44
C GLY A 4 -11.28 12.01 7.09
N ASN A 5 -11.56 10.87 7.75
CA ASN A 5 -12.88 10.27 7.75
C ASN A 5 -13.88 11.27 8.38
N PRO A 6 -14.82 11.84 7.62
CA PRO A 6 -15.72 12.90 8.14
C PRO A 6 -16.89 12.34 8.96
N PHE A 7 -16.97 11.01 9.12
CA PHE A 7 -18.10 10.36 9.77
C PHE A 7 -17.77 9.91 11.19
N THR A 8 -18.82 9.83 12.01
CA THR A 8 -18.74 9.20 13.34
C THR A 8 -18.81 7.66 13.29
N ALA A 9 -18.83 7.09 12.10
CA ALA A 9 -18.78 5.67 11.82
C ALA A 9 -17.56 5.34 10.97
N PRO A 10 -17.05 4.10 10.96
CA PRO A 10 -15.98 3.71 10.06
C PRO A 10 -16.35 3.96 8.59
N LEU A 11 -15.36 4.32 7.80
CA LEU A 11 -15.45 4.50 6.35
C LEU A 11 -15.06 3.20 5.65
N SER A 12 -15.87 2.75 4.71
CA SER A 12 -15.63 1.59 3.87
C SER A 12 -14.80 1.99 2.65
N THR A 13 -13.61 1.43 2.49
CA THR A 13 -12.78 1.68 1.30
C THR A 13 -13.45 1.14 0.04
N LYS A 14 -14.05 -0.05 0.11
CA LYS A 14 -14.80 -0.64 -0.99
C LYS A 14 -15.91 0.26 -1.53
N LYS A 15 -16.67 0.90 -0.64
CA LYS A 15 -17.73 1.83 -1.04
C LYS A 15 -17.19 3.19 -1.52
N LEU A 16 -15.99 3.54 -1.09
CA LEU A 16 -15.30 4.75 -1.51
C LEU A 16 -14.65 4.59 -2.89
N TYR A 17 -14.43 3.37 -3.36
CA TYR A 17 -13.71 3.05 -4.60
C TYR A 17 -14.20 3.88 -5.79
N GLU A 18 -15.50 3.95 -6.05
CA GLU A 18 -16.07 4.70 -7.17
C GLU A 18 -15.72 6.22 -7.16
N ASP A 19 -15.45 6.78 -5.98
CA ASP A 19 -15.10 8.19 -5.81
C ASP A 19 -13.58 8.42 -5.72
N ILE A 20 -12.78 7.35 -5.71
CA ILE A 20 -11.31 7.39 -5.63
C ILE A 20 -10.66 6.93 -6.94
N ASP A 21 -11.24 5.94 -7.60
CA ASP A 21 -10.69 5.29 -8.80
C ASP A 21 -10.29 6.31 -9.88
N GLY A 22 -9.05 6.21 -10.36
CA GLY A 22 -8.44 7.12 -11.32
C GLY A 22 -8.31 8.58 -10.83
N ARG A 23 -8.32 8.83 -9.50
CA ARG A 23 -8.15 10.17 -8.91
C ARG A 23 -6.97 10.29 -7.97
N ILE A 24 -6.57 9.17 -7.38
CA ILE A 24 -5.40 9.10 -6.51
C ILE A 24 -4.39 8.10 -7.08
N GLN A 25 -3.13 8.36 -6.83
CA GLN A 25 -2.01 7.57 -7.32
C GLN A 25 -2.07 6.16 -6.76
N GLY A 26 -1.98 5.16 -7.66
CA GLY A 26 -2.04 3.74 -7.32
C GLY A 26 -3.34 3.27 -6.64
N ASN A 27 -4.42 4.07 -6.68
CA ASN A 27 -5.60 3.86 -5.82
C ASN A 27 -5.23 3.60 -4.35
N ALA A 28 -4.08 4.11 -3.90
CA ALA A 28 -3.53 3.87 -2.59
C ALA A 28 -3.87 5.00 -1.61
N ILE A 29 -4.29 4.62 -0.41
CA ILE A 29 -4.33 5.49 0.76
C ILE A 29 -3.27 5.05 1.76
N PHE A 30 -2.73 5.98 2.54
CA PHE A 30 -1.69 5.68 3.52
C PHE A 30 -2.22 5.94 4.92
N LEU A 31 -2.30 4.89 5.73
CA LEU A 31 -2.60 5.00 7.15
C LEU A 31 -1.31 5.09 7.96
N PHE A 32 -1.30 6.02 8.93
CA PHE A 32 -0.18 6.15 9.85
C PHE A 32 -0.30 5.14 10.98
N ASP A 33 0.63 4.21 11.04
CA ASP A 33 0.80 3.29 12.16
C ASP A 33 1.49 4.02 13.31
N ARG A 34 0.74 4.30 14.37
CA ARG A 34 1.24 5.06 15.53
C ARG A 34 2.19 4.27 16.42
N GLU A 35 2.14 2.95 16.37
CA GLU A 35 3.01 2.08 17.15
C GLU A 35 4.39 1.97 16.49
N ASN A 36 4.39 1.78 15.18
CA ASN A 36 5.62 1.63 14.40
C ASN A 36 6.15 2.95 13.84
N LEU A 37 5.34 4.03 13.85
CA LEU A 37 5.66 5.36 13.32
C LEU A 37 5.96 5.35 11.81
N VAL A 38 5.28 4.51 11.08
CA VAL A 38 5.40 4.33 9.62
C VAL A 38 4.07 4.56 8.91
N TYR A 39 4.11 4.77 7.60
CA TYR A 39 2.93 4.81 6.76
C TYR A 39 2.79 3.49 6.01
N ASN A 40 1.61 2.88 6.11
CA ASN A 40 1.28 1.64 5.44
C ASN A 40 0.31 1.91 4.29
N PRO A 41 0.64 1.48 3.06
CA PRO A 41 -0.26 1.62 1.92
C PRO A 41 -1.43 0.63 2.04
N ILE A 42 -2.61 1.11 1.69
CA ILE A 42 -3.83 0.30 1.57
C ILE A 42 -4.41 0.57 0.19
N ILE A 43 -4.57 -0.47 -0.60
CA ILE A 43 -5.22 -0.34 -1.91
C ILE A 43 -6.72 -0.22 -1.71
N VAL A 44 -7.31 0.76 -2.35
CA VAL A 44 -8.76 0.93 -2.41
C VAL A 44 -9.26 0.19 -3.65
N ASP A 45 -9.96 -0.90 -3.43
CA ASP A 45 -10.42 -1.84 -4.45
C ASP A 45 -11.91 -2.13 -4.30
N GLU A 46 -12.58 -2.42 -5.41
CA GLU A 46 -14.02 -2.75 -5.41
C GLU A 46 -14.34 -4.10 -4.76
N ASN A 47 -13.37 -4.99 -4.65
CA ASN A 47 -13.53 -6.33 -4.11
C ASN A 47 -13.11 -6.44 -2.65
N GLU A 48 -12.26 -5.53 -2.17
CA GLU A 48 -11.71 -5.58 -0.82
C GLU A 48 -12.31 -4.51 0.10
N GLU A 49 -12.62 -4.91 1.32
CA GLU A 49 -13.18 -4.05 2.34
C GLU A 49 -12.16 -3.78 3.44
N VAL A 50 -11.60 -2.59 3.45
CA VAL A 50 -10.84 -2.07 4.59
C VAL A 50 -11.67 -0.99 5.27
N MET A 51 -11.65 -0.99 6.60
CA MET A 51 -12.36 -0.01 7.40
C MET A 51 -11.42 1.04 7.94
N ILE A 52 -11.63 2.28 7.55
CA ILE A 52 -10.95 3.42 8.17
C ILE A 52 -11.76 3.83 9.39
N PRO A 53 -11.22 3.76 10.61
CA PRO A 53 -11.94 4.12 11.83
C PRO A 53 -12.56 5.53 11.76
N SER A 54 -13.60 5.77 12.57
CA SER A 54 -14.18 7.11 12.68
C SER A 54 -13.14 8.11 13.17
N LEU A 55 -13.12 9.30 12.54
CA LEU A 55 -12.19 10.39 12.87
C LEU A 55 -10.70 10.07 12.59
N GLU A 56 -10.40 8.92 12.00
CA GLU A 56 -9.04 8.61 11.53
C GLU A 56 -8.73 9.41 10.27
N SER A 57 -7.45 9.74 10.12
CA SER A 57 -6.95 10.45 8.94
C SER A 57 -6.02 9.56 8.13
N PHE A 58 -6.01 9.77 6.84
CA PHE A 58 -5.15 9.05 5.90
C PHE A 58 -4.57 10.02 4.87
N PHE A 59 -3.44 9.67 4.32
CA PHE A 59 -2.84 10.42 3.21
C PHE A 59 -3.24 9.83 1.88
N VAL A 60 -3.35 10.71 0.88
CA VAL A 60 -3.54 10.38 -0.54
C VAL A 60 -2.63 11.25 -1.38
N GLU A 61 -2.18 10.71 -2.49
CA GLU A 61 -1.54 11.46 -3.55
C GLU A 61 -2.53 11.60 -4.72
N ALA A 62 -2.80 12.81 -5.17
CA ALA A 62 -3.68 13.03 -6.31
C ALA A 62 -2.90 12.86 -7.62
N ILE A 63 -3.47 12.17 -8.60
CA ILE A 63 -2.86 11.99 -9.93
C ILE A 63 -2.61 13.34 -10.61
N GLN A 64 -3.50 14.31 -10.39
CA GLN A 64 -3.37 15.68 -10.90
C GLN A 64 -4.14 16.68 -10.04
N ASP A 65 -3.78 17.94 -10.17
CA ASP A 65 -4.47 19.05 -9.49
C ASP A 65 -5.97 19.14 -9.84
N GLY A 66 -6.78 19.56 -8.87
CA GLY A 66 -8.21 19.77 -9.05
C GLY A 66 -9.06 18.50 -8.99
N ARG A 67 -8.48 17.37 -8.64
CA ARG A 67 -9.28 16.16 -8.35
C ARG A 67 -10.00 16.30 -7.02
N GLU A 68 -11.23 15.84 -6.97
CA GLU A 68 -12.07 15.87 -5.77
C GLU A 68 -12.47 14.45 -5.37
N ILE A 69 -12.40 14.16 -4.08
CA ILE A 69 -12.97 12.96 -3.46
C ILE A 69 -14.22 13.38 -2.71
N THR A 70 -15.35 12.79 -3.05
CA THR A 70 -16.64 13.09 -2.40
C THR A 70 -16.97 12.02 -1.37
N PHE A 71 -17.09 12.40 -0.10
CA PHE A 71 -17.54 11.51 0.96
C PHE A 71 -19.06 11.51 1.05
N LYS A 72 -19.68 10.38 0.75
CA LYS A 72 -21.13 10.18 0.78
C LYS A 72 -21.54 9.38 2.01
N ARG A 73 -22.75 9.58 2.50
CA ARG A 73 -23.27 8.86 3.67
C ARG A 73 -23.27 7.33 3.50
N ASN A 74 -23.43 6.84 2.28
CA ASN A 74 -23.41 5.41 1.98
C ASN A 74 -22.00 4.81 2.02
N HIS A 75 -20.91 5.61 2.07
CA HIS A 75 -19.56 5.13 2.28
C HIS A 75 -19.31 4.69 3.73
N GLN A 76 -20.21 4.99 4.66
CA GLN A 76 -20.10 4.48 6.02
C GLN A 76 -20.19 2.96 6.03
N TYR A 77 -19.32 2.33 6.80
CA TYR A 77 -19.40 0.91 7.10
C TYR A 77 -20.48 0.66 8.14
N ILE A 78 -21.40 -0.23 7.80
CA ILE A 78 -22.41 -0.74 8.75
C ILE A 78 -22.04 -2.20 9.02
N PRO A 79 -21.59 -2.56 10.24
CA PRO A 79 -21.17 -3.92 10.54
C PRO A 79 -22.31 -4.92 10.27
N LYS A 80 -22.09 -5.82 9.33
CA LYS A 80 -22.78 -7.10 9.30
C LYS A 80 -21.82 -8.01 10.06
N SER A 81 -22.20 -8.55 11.19
CA SER A 81 -21.37 -9.33 12.11
C SER A 81 -20.24 -10.12 11.42
N GLY A 82 -19.01 -9.65 11.56
CA GLY A 82 -17.79 -10.23 10.98
C GLY A 82 -16.61 -9.26 11.15
N THR A 83 -15.48 -9.77 11.55
CA THR A 83 -14.23 -9.02 11.67
C THR A 83 -13.64 -8.78 10.28
N GLY A 84 -13.56 -7.53 9.85
CA GLY A 84 -12.79 -7.15 8.65
C GLY A 84 -11.28 -7.35 8.92
N SER A 85 -10.59 -8.06 8.05
CA SER A 85 -9.14 -8.22 8.05
C SER A 85 -8.54 -7.25 7.04
N LEU A 86 -7.38 -6.68 7.37
CA LEU A 86 -6.53 -5.97 6.40
C LEU A 86 -5.87 -7.02 5.51
N ASN A 87 -6.42 -7.30 4.34
CA ASN A 87 -5.83 -8.25 3.41
C ASN A 87 -5.76 -7.65 2.01
N ASN A 88 -4.55 -7.37 1.54
CA ASN A 88 -4.26 -7.04 0.14
C ASN A 88 -4.19 -8.34 -0.69
N HIS A 89 -5.31 -9.01 -0.89
CA HIS A 89 -5.38 -10.38 -1.44
C HIS A 89 -4.79 -10.53 -2.85
N ASN A 90 -4.74 -9.46 -3.64
CA ASN A 90 -4.26 -9.48 -5.02
C ASN A 90 -2.80 -9.01 -5.17
N TYR A 91 -2.14 -8.64 -4.07
CA TYR A 91 -0.78 -8.13 -4.09
C TYR A 91 0.16 -9.05 -3.31
N LEU A 92 1.37 -9.22 -3.85
CA LEU A 92 2.50 -9.69 -3.05
C LEU A 92 2.85 -8.62 -2.04
N THR A 93 3.20 -9.05 -0.84
CA THR A 93 3.60 -8.13 0.23
C THR A 93 5.05 -8.39 0.61
N LEU A 94 5.92 -7.43 0.35
CA LEU A 94 7.31 -7.46 0.78
C LEU A 94 7.40 -6.75 2.12
N THR A 95 7.77 -7.47 3.16
CA THR A 95 7.81 -6.97 4.54
C THR A 95 9.24 -6.93 5.05
N ALA A 96 9.64 -5.84 5.68
CA ALA A 96 10.85 -5.73 6.49
C ALA A 96 10.46 -5.64 7.97
N GLN A 97 11.16 -6.40 8.82
CA GLN A 97 10.85 -6.50 10.25
C GLN A 97 12.11 -6.39 11.12
N ILE A 98 12.00 -5.64 12.21
CA ILE A 98 12.99 -5.53 13.30
C ILE A 98 12.25 -5.63 14.63
N ASP A 99 12.67 -6.50 15.53
CA ASP A 99 12.14 -6.61 16.91
C ASP A 99 10.61 -6.68 17.00
N GLY A 100 9.98 -7.40 16.05
CA GLY A 100 8.53 -7.55 16.00
C GLY A 100 7.77 -6.37 15.40
N LYS A 101 8.44 -5.29 15.03
CA LYS A 101 7.88 -4.16 14.31
C LYS A 101 8.12 -4.34 12.81
N SER A 102 7.13 -4.01 11.99
CA SER A 102 7.21 -4.26 10.55
C SER A 102 6.68 -3.10 9.72
N GLN A 103 7.24 -2.97 8.52
CA GLN A 103 6.75 -2.12 7.46
C GLN A 103 6.76 -2.92 6.15
N TYR A 104 5.88 -2.58 5.21
CA TYR A 104 5.75 -3.34 3.98
C TYR A 104 5.55 -2.46 2.75
N ALA A 105 5.86 -3.05 1.60
CA ALA A 105 5.53 -2.55 0.28
C ALA A 105 4.74 -3.61 -0.49
N LEU A 106 3.92 -3.15 -1.42
CA LEU A 106 2.99 -3.98 -2.19
C LEU A 106 3.42 -4.04 -3.66
N MET A 107 3.32 -5.23 -4.26
CA MET A 107 3.47 -5.36 -5.70
C MET A 107 2.35 -6.20 -6.30
N GLY A 108 1.85 -5.80 -7.47
CA GLY A 108 0.74 -6.47 -8.11
C GLY A 108 0.78 -6.44 -9.63
N MET A 109 0.05 -7.38 -10.23
CA MET A 109 -0.12 -7.41 -11.67
C MET A 109 -1.45 -6.76 -12.02
N ILE A 110 -1.42 -5.69 -12.83
CA ILE A 110 -2.60 -4.95 -13.26
C ILE A 110 -2.58 -4.81 -14.77
N GLU A 111 -3.66 -5.20 -15.43
CA GLU A 111 -3.82 -5.01 -16.87
C GLU A 111 -3.88 -3.51 -17.19
N GLY A 112 -3.02 -3.07 -18.09
CA GLY A 112 -2.93 -1.67 -18.50
C GLY A 112 -1.87 -0.85 -17.78
N SER A 113 -1.21 -1.40 -16.74
CA SER A 113 -0.02 -0.78 -16.15
C SER A 113 1.21 -0.92 -17.04
N ASP A 114 2.25 -0.12 -16.75
CA ASP A 114 3.56 -0.20 -17.40
C ASP A 114 4.60 -0.83 -16.46
N TYR A 115 5.82 -1.08 -16.95
CA TYR A 115 6.97 -1.45 -16.12
C TYR A 115 7.66 -0.24 -15.49
N GLY A 116 7.42 0.96 -15.99
CA GLY A 116 7.85 2.23 -15.45
C GLY A 116 6.82 2.79 -14.48
N PHE A 117 7.17 3.90 -13.81
CA PHE A 117 6.23 4.57 -12.90
C PHE A 117 5.02 5.12 -13.65
N ASP A 118 3.83 4.72 -13.23
CA ASP A 118 2.57 5.13 -13.83
C ASP A 118 1.46 5.45 -12.80
N GLU A 119 0.23 5.62 -13.25
CA GLU A 119 -0.90 5.98 -12.39
C GLU A 119 -1.37 4.85 -11.46
N TYR A 120 -0.91 3.61 -11.71
CA TYR A 120 -1.21 2.45 -10.86
C TYR A 120 -0.20 2.25 -9.73
N ASP A 121 0.93 2.96 -9.76
CA ASP A 121 1.95 2.94 -8.72
C ASP A 121 1.68 3.99 -7.64
N ALA A 122 2.26 3.83 -6.47
CA ALA A 122 2.17 4.85 -5.43
C ALA A 122 3.54 5.11 -4.79
N HIS A 123 3.93 6.38 -4.72
CA HIS A 123 5.18 6.80 -4.10
C HIS A 123 5.32 6.30 -2.66
N LYS A 124 6.54 6.09 -2.24
CA LYS A 124 6.86 5.76 -0.85
C LYS A 124 6.59 6.98 0.04
N MET A 125 5.77 6.77 1.05
CA MET A 125 5.64 7.70 2.15
C MET A 125 6.49 7.21 3.32
N PHE A 126 7.59 7.90 3.59
CA PHE A 126 8.49 7.57 4.67
C PHE A 126 7.89 7.93 6.03
N GLY A 127 8.12 7.05 7.01
CA GLY A 127 7.76 7.28 8.40
C GLY A 127 8.68 8.30 9.08
N ILE A 128 8.49 8.45 10.38
CA ILE A 128 9.24 9.41 11.20
C ILE A 128 10.19 8.72 12.20
N SER A 129 10.26 7.39 12.17
CA SER A 129 11.14 6.61 13.05
C SER A 129 12.45 6.28 12.35
N GLU A 130 13.56 6.72 12.93
CA GLU A 130 14.90 6.34 12.46
C GLU A 130 15.25 4.87 12.73
N ASN A 131 14.51 4.22 13.64
CA ASN A 131 14.76 2.84 14.09
C ASN A 131 13.85 1.80 13.42
N MET A 132 13.07 2.22 12.43
CA MET A 132 12.21 1.31 11.66
C MET A 132 12.80 1.06 10.28
N PRO A 133 12.80 -0.20 9.81
CA PRO A 133 13.16 -0.45 8.42
C PRO A 133 12.07 0.12 7.51
N GLU A 134 12.48 0.80 6.47
CA GLU A 134 11.59 1.32 5.44
C GLU A 134 11.90 0.61 4.12
N ILE A 135 11.02 -0.32 3.71
CA ILE A 135 11.20 -1.08 2.48
C ILE A 135 10.33 -0.50 1.37
N TYR A 136 10.84 -0.49 0.13
CA TYR A 136 10.18 0.08 -1.04
C TYR A 136 10.72 -0.53 -2.33
N PHE A 137 10.02 -0.35 -3.43
CA PHE A 137 10.54 -0.65 -4.77
C PHE A 137 11.14 0.60 -5.40
N VAL A 138 12.05 0.41 -6.35
CA VAL A 138 12.65 1.49 -7.13
C VAL A 138 12.23 1.32 -8.58
N VAL A 139 11.43 2.26 -9.08
CA VAL A 139 10.90 2.30 -10.45
C VAL A 139 11.25 3.64 -11.08
N ASP A 140 11.97 3.65 -12.19
CA ASP A 140 12.42 4.87 -12.90
C ASP A 140 13.12 5.91 -11.98
N LYS A 141 13.78 5.45 -10.93
CA LYS A 141 14.42 6.22 -9.85
C LYS A 141 13.45 6.80 -8.82
N GLU A 142 12.18 6.53 -8.94
CA GLU A 142 11.18 6.85 -7.91
C GLU A 142 11.13 5.73 -6.86
N GLU A 143 10.92 6.10 -5.62
CA GLU A 143 10.74 5.19 -4.49
C GLU A 143 9.24 4.98 -4.28
N VAL A 144 8.78 3.73 -4.42
CA VAL A 144 7.35 3.42 -4.40
C VAL A 144 6.98 2.41 -3.33
N SER A 145 5.85 2.64 -2.67
CA SER A 145 5.23 1.70 -1.73
C SER A 145 4.34 0.67 -2.42
N VAL A 146 3.82 1.03 -3.58
CA VAL A 146 3.02 0.15 -4.44
C VAL A 146 3.65 0.17 -5.82
N ASN A 147 4.03 -1.01 -6.32
CA ASN A 147 4.59 -1.21 -7.66
C ASN A 147 3.69 -2.17 -8.44
N THR A 148 3.29 -1.78 -9.63
CA THR A 148 2.44 -2.59 -10.50
C THR A 148 3.11 -2.84 -11.85
N PHE A 149 2.69 -3.90 -12.53
CA PHE A 149 3.23 -4.26 -13.84
C PHE A 149 2.20 -5.07 -14.65
N PRO A 150 2.26 -5.03 -16.00
CA PRO A 150 1.30 -5.72 -16.86
C PRO A 150 1.45 -7.25 -16.80
N ASP A 151 2.68 -7.73 -16.59
CA ASP A 151 3.02 -9.15 -16.35
C ASP A 151 4.26 -9.22 -15.44
N TYR A 152 4.63 -10.40 -14.95
CA TYR A 152 5.75 -10.51 -14.01
C TYR A 152 7.09 -10.18 -14.69
N PRO A 153 7.80 -9.13 -14.24
CA PRO A 153 9.12 -8.77 -14.77
C PRO A 153 10.16 -9.83 -14.40
N ALA A 154 11.24 -9.87 -15.18
CA ALA A 154 12.37 -10.76 -14.88
C ALA A 154 13.12 -10.33 -13.60
N ALA A 155 13.14 -9.04 -13.30
CA ALA A 155 13.73 -8.48 -12.08
C ALA A 155 13.11 -7.10 -11.79
N PHE A 156 13.14 -6.71 -10.54
CA PHE A 156 12.81 -5.36 -10.05
C PHE A 156 13.75 -5.00 -8.89
N ASP A 157 13.97 -3.72 -8.71
CA ASP A 157 14.86 -3.22 -7.67
C ASP A 157 14.10 -2.94 -6.38
N VAL A 158 14.69 -3.36 -5.26
CA VAL A 158 14.19 -3.11 -3.91
C VAL A 158 15.17 -2.21 -3.19
N GLY A 159 14.67 -1.14 -2.59
CA GLY A 159 15.41 -0.28 -1.68
C GLY A 159 14.98 -0.51 -0.23
N MET A 160 15.91 -0.30 0.68
CA MET A 160 15.62 -0.36 2.10
C MET A 160 16.44 0.72 2.83
N TYR A 161 15.76 1.52 3.63
CA TYR A 161 16.42 2.41 4.59
C TYR A 161 16.39 1.75 5.97
N ILE A 162 17.54 1.71 6.61
CA ILE A 162 17.73 1.17 7.96
C ILE A 162 18.55 2.18 8.75
N GLY A 163 18.00 2.72 9.81
CA GLY A 163 18.67 3.68 10.69
C GLY A 163 19.44 3.05 11.85
N THR A 164 19.53 1.73 11.91
CA THR A 164 20.21 0.98 12.97
C THR A 164 21.15 -0.08 12.38
N ASP A 165 22.08 -0.60 13.22
CA ASP A 165 22.94 -1.73 12.86
C ASP A 165 22.30 -3.11 13.17
N ASP A 166 20.97 -3.14 13.37
CA ASP A 166 20.24 -4.36 13.71
C ASP A 166 20.01 -5.27 12.49
N VAL A 167 19.71 -6.52 12.78
CA VAL A 167 19.35 -7.50 11.75
C VAL A 167 17.91 -7.28 11.33
N VAL A 168 17.69 -7.16 10.03
CA VAL A 168 16.36 -7.02 9.42
C VAL A 168 15.93 -8.36 8.82
N ASP A 169 14.75 -8.82 9.22
CA ASP A 169 14.09 -9.95 8.55
C ASP A 169 13.28 -9.43 7.36
N ILE A 170 13.56 -9.99 6.16
CA ILE A 170 12.81 -9.68 4.95
C ILE A 170 11.94 -10.89 4.59
N GLN A 171 10.65 -10.66 4.41
CA GLN A 171 9.67 -11.68 4.08
C GLN A 171 8.85 -11.28 2.84
N LEU A 172 8.64 -12.23 1.94
CA LEU A 172 7.68 -12.08 0.85
C LEU A 172 6.44 -12.93 1.17
N ASN A 173 5.32 -12.27 1.31
CA ASN A 173 4.05 -12.86 1.71
C ASN A 173 3.06 -12.88 0.54
N ASN A 174 1.98 -13.65 0.72
CA ASN A 174 0.91 -13.82 -0.26
C ASN A 174 1.35 -14.45 -1.59
N LEU A 175 2.28 -15.40 -1.51
CA LEU A 175 2.83 -16.10 -2.70
C LEU A 175 1.76 -16.84 -3.53
N SER A 176 0.55 -17.03 -3.00
CA SER A 176 -0.56 -17.66 -3.72
C SER A 176 -1.06 -16.87 -4.93
N VAL A 177 -0.72 -15.58 -5.03
CA VAL A 177 -1.05 -14.75 -6.20
C VAL A 177 -0.13 -15.05 -7.39
N LEU A 178 1.03 -15.69 -7.15
CA LEU A 178 1.97 -16.07 -8.21
C LEU A 178 1.49 -17.31 -8.99
N PRO A 179 1.70 -17.35 -10.30
CA PRO A 179 1.56 -18.59 -11.06
C PRO A 179 2.47 -19.70 -10.48
N SER A 180 2.00 -20.95 -10.53
CA SER A 180 2.70 -22.08 -9.93
C SER A 180 4.08 -22.39 -10.54
N ASN A 181 4.41 -21.81 -11.69
CA ASN A 181 5.69 -21.96 -12.38
C ASN A 181 6.63 -20.75 -12.15
N VAL A 182 6.23 -19.80 -11.33
CA VAL A 182 7.05 -18.63 -10.95
C VAL A 182 7.71 -18.88 -9.62
N SER A 183 8.99 -18.56 -9.51
CA SER A 183 9.76 -18.51 -8.26
C SER A 183 10.39 -17.12 -8.10
N VAL A 184 10.45 -16.65 -6.87
CA VAL A 184 11.07 -15.36 -6.54
C VAL A 184 12.37 -15.60 -5.81
N ILE A 185 13.40 -14.86 -6.19
CA ILE A 185 14.72 -14.89 -5.57
C ILE A 185 15.08 -13.48 -5.15
N LEU A 186 15.49 -13.30 -3.91
CA LEU A 186 16.10 -12.05 -3.43
C LEU A 186 17.62 -12.14 -3.68
N GLU A 187 18.16 -11.16 -4.37
CA GLU A 187 19.59 -11.01 -4.63
C GLU A 187 20.11 -9.75 -3.96
N ASP A 188 21.17 -9.86 -3.18
CA ASP A 188 21.90 -8.73 -2.63
C ASP A 188 22.92 -8.23 -3.67
N LYS A 189 22.72 -7.00 -4.12
CA LYS A 189 23.60 -6.33 -5.07
C LYS A 189 24.65 -5.49 -4.33
N GLN A 190 25.61 -6.13 -3.68
CA GLN A 190 26.73 -5.44 -3.02
C GLN A 190 27.61 -4.65 -3.99
#